data_f38b1a21b79e06e46616d171dff91d4e
#
_entry.id   f38b1a21b79e06e46616d171dff91d4e
#
_cell.length_a   1.000
_cell.length_b   1.000
_cell.length_c   1.000
_cell.angle_alpha   90.00
_cell.angle_beta   90.00
_cell.angle_gamma   90.00
#
_symmetry.space_group_name_H-M   'P 1'
#
loop_
_entity.id
_entity.type
_entity.pdbx_description
1 polymer ?
#
loop_
_entity_poly.entity_id
_entity_poly.type
_entity_poly.pdbx_seq_one_letter_code
_entity_poly.pdbx_strand_id
1 'polypeptide(L)' 'NTNVFNFADTAIRKILADIQIEEQNHAEMLYKYKTVNGMA' A
#
# COMPACT_ATOMS: atom_id res chain seq x y z
N ASN A 1 0.63 8.57 30.24
CA ASN A 1 0.59 8.40 29.71
C ASN A 1 0.51 8.64 28.71
N THR A 2 0.64 8.71 28.06
CA THR A 2 1.00 8.78 27.32
C THR A 2 0.54 8.64 26.11
N ASN A 3 -0.19 9.30 25.69
CA ASN A 3 -0.69 9.44 24.49
C ASN A 3 -0.15 10.56 23.80
N VAL A 4 1.07 10.80 23.82
CA VAL A 4 1.67 11.90 23.13
C VAL A 4 1.81 11.51 21.69
N PHE A 5 1.22 12.30 20.83
CA PHE A 5 1.30 12.08 19.43
C PHE A 5 2.70 12.39 19.01
N ASN A 6 3.43 11.41 18.61
CA ASN A 6 4.83 11.56 18.32
C ASN A 6 5.01 11.80 16.83
N PHE A 7 5.91 12.71 16.53
CA PHE A 7 6.24 13.04 15.16
C PHE A 7 6.68 11.80 14.38
N ALA A 8 7.46 10.94 15.03
CA ALA A 8 7.94 9.72 14.40
C ALA A 8 6.80 8.76 14.10
N ASP A 9 5.80 8.71 14.98
CA ASP A 9 4.65 7.84 14.75
C ASP A 9 3.90 8.26 13.51
N THR A 10 3.75 9.56 13.31
CA THR A 10 3.06 10.08 12.13
C THR A 10 3.83 9.70 10.87
N ALA A 11 5.15 9.84 10.91
CA ALA A 11 5.97 9.53 9.76
C ALA A 11 5.89 8.04 9.42
N ILE A 12 5.91 7.19 10.44
CA ILE A 12 5.83 5.75 10.22
C ILE A 12 4.50 5.38 9.62
N ARG A 13 3.41 5.97 10.10
CA ARG A 13 2.11 5.67 9.56
C ARG A 13 1.99 6.07 8.11
N LYS A 14 2.59 7.20 7.77
CA LYS A 14 2.54 7.67 6.39
C LYS A 14 3.31 6.72 5.48
N ILE A 15 4.46 6.26 5.92
CA ILE A 15 5.25 5.31 5.14
C ILE A 15 4.50 4.02 4.94
N LEU A 16 3.86 3.52 6.00
CA LEU A 16 3.10 2.28 5.88
C LEU A 16 1.92 2.44 4.93
N ALA A 17 1.26 3.59 4.98
CA ALA A 17 0.15 3.84 4.07
C ALA A 17 0.61 3.89 2.63
N ASP A 18 1.77 4.51 2.39
CA ASP A 18 2.32 4.56 1.03
C ASP A 18 2.65 3.17 0.52
N ILE A 19 3.22 2.33 1.39
CA ILE A 19 3.54 0.96 1.01
C ILE A 19 2.27 0.20 0.67
N GLN A 20 1.21 0.38 1.43
CA GLN A 20 -0.04 -0.31 1.16
C GLN A 20 -0.63 0.10 -0.17
N ILE A 21 -0.54 1.38 -0.49
CA ILE A 21 -1.05 1.86 -1.77
C ILE A 21 -0.27 1.25 -2.92
N GLU A 22 1.04 1.16 -2.78
CA GLU A 22 1.89 0.57 -3.81
C GLU A 22 1.58 -0.91 -3.99
N GLU A 23 1.35 -1.60 -2.88
CA GLU A 23 1.01 -3.01 -2.96
C GLU A 23 -0.31 -3.24 -3.66
N GLN A 24 -1.28 -2.37 -3.39
CA GLN A 24 -2.57 -2.47 -4.04
C GLN A 24 -2.46 -2.21 -5.53
N ASN A 25 -1.68 -1.21 -5.91
CA ASN A 25 -1.48 -0.90 -7.32
C ASN A 25 -0.78 -2.07 -8.02
N HIS A 26 0.19 -2.66 -7.37
CA HIS A 26 0.92 -3.78 -7.94
C HIS A 26 0.01 -4.99 -8.11
N ALA A 27 -0.80 -5.27 -7.10
CA ALA A 27 -1.73 -6.39 -7.17
C ALA A 27 -2.75 -6.17 -8.29
N GLU A 28 -3.21 -4.95 -8.43
CA GLU A 28 -4.18 -4.63 -9.47
C GLU A 28 -3.57 -4.80 -10.85
N MET A 29 -2.34 -4.39 -11.01
CA MET A 29 -1.63 -4.55 -12.27
C MET A 29 -1.47 -6.03 -12.62
N LEU A 30 -1.10 -6.84 -11.64
CA LEU A 30 -0.94 -8.26 -11.86
C LEU A 30 -2.27 -8.92 -12.19
N TYR A 31 -3.33 -8.48 -11.54
CA TYR A 31 -4.64 -9.01 -11.83
C TYR A 31 -5.05 -8.71 -13.26
N LYS A 32 -4.84 -7.48 -13.71
CA LYS A 32 -5.17 -7.10 -15.06
C LYS A 32 -4.32 -7.87 -16.08
N TYR A 33 -3.05 -8.01 -15.78
CA TYR A 33 -2.16 -8.75 -16.65
C TYR A 33 -2.63 -10.19 -16.80
N LYS A 34 -2.96 -10.81 -15.69
CA LYS A 34 -3.42 -12.19 -15.70
C LYS A 34 -4.73 -12.33 -16.46
N THR A 35 -5.64 -11.39 -16.27
CA THR A 35 -6.93 -11.43 -16.93
C THR A 35 -6.77 -11.31 -18.43
N VAL A 36 -5.97 -10.35 -18.88
CA VAL A 36 -5.77 -10.14 -20.30
C VAL A 36 -5.10 -11.35 -20.94
N ASN A 37 -4.08 -11.89 -20.30
CA ASN A 37 -3.40 -13.04 -20.86
C ASN A 37 -4.24 -14.31 -20.78
N GLY A 38 -5.10 -14.38 -19.80
CA GLY A 38 -6.00 -15.52 -19.69
C GLY A 38 -7.08 -15.53 -20.75
N MET A 39 -7.33 -14.36 -21.33
CA MET A 39 -8.32 -14.28 -22.39
C MET A 39 -7.76 -14.66 -23.75
N ALA A 40 -6.47 -14.69 -23.82
CA ALA A 40 -5.79 -15.10 -25.08
C ALA A 40 -5.73 -16.63 -25.23
#